data_5dfecc8918bcdb39d25f2941319238c7
#
_entry.id   5dfecc8918bcdb39d25f2941319238c7
#
_cell.length_a   1.000
_cell.length_b   1.000
_cell.length_c   1.000
_cell.angle_alpha   90.00
_cell.angle_beta   90.00
_cell.angle_gamma   90.00
#
_symmetry.space_group_name_H-M   'P 1'
#
loop_
_entity.id
_entity.type
_entity.pdbx_description
1 polymer ?
#
loop_
_entity_poly.entity_id
_entity_poly.type
_entity_poly.pdbx_seq_one_letter_code
_entity_poly.pdbx_strand_id
1 'polypeptide(L)'
;MTKFNQLQTKDDFAKLLGLKSAKYINYLLYNIKTDNLYNSFTIPKKNGGERVIHAPKKELKFLQKKLSNVLWECYLESIESKSKDKNFKTPVLSHAFEKGKSIITNSQMHRNKKYILNIDLKNFFDSFNFGRVRGFFIKDRDFAVSPEIATVIAQIACYQGKLPQGAPSSPIITNLITRILDYRIVKIAKKYRFTYSRYADDLTFSTNRELNSNKLRASKELENFLTELEDLIISSGFEINPKKTRLSNNMQRQEVTGLVVNKKINVKREYVKNTRAMAFRLYKDGAFEIDKTPGTINQLTGRFAFIFQIEQYNNYLLYKKSLMQNNLDSQKYLLGRNSSRKSESKYYWKYIFYNKDLQKELLHNTKHHTYNLPTEFYSIGKEEKKTYMSLFNSREKEYKKFLFYKYFFGNDKPIIVTEGKTDPRYIKAALKNLYQKYPELIEKEGNNFIFKIEFLNRSNTIEYLFNVPEGGEGFKFWYNYFSDKFYYNEKKRKKIFCTKFRRKNFIHKLHYLFQTINQ
;
A
#
# COMPACT_ATOMS: atom_id res chain seq x y z
N MET A 1 1.72 -8.81 31.28
CA MET A 1 1.69 -7.38 31.66
C MET A 1 2.59 -6.64 30.68
N THR A 2 2.17 -5.50 30.17
CA THR A 2 2.98 -4.69 29.25
C THR A 2 4.03 -3.89 30.03
N LYS A 3 5.06 -3.40 29.32
CA LYS A 3 6.09 -2.50 29.90
C LYS A 3 5.49 -1.23 30.55
N PHE A 4 4.27 -0.84 30.16
CA PHE A 4 3.59 0.34 30.74
C PHE A 4 3.12 0.12 32.19
N ASN A 5 2.70 -1.08 32.56
CA ASN A 5 2.21 -1.36 33.93
C ASN A 5 3.32 -1.29 35.01
N GLN A 6 4.58 -1.22 34.59
CA GLN A 6 5.74 -1.16 35.48
C GLN A 6 6.23 0.29 35.71
N LEU A 7 5.62 1.28 35.01
CA LEU A 7 6.04 2.65 35.10
C LEU A 7 5.56 3.31 36.40
N GLN A 8 6.50 3.78 37.20
CA GLN A 8 6.23 4.50 38.45
C GLN A 8 6.39 6.03 38.27
N THR A 9 7.40 6.46 37.53
CA THR A 9 7.81 7.85 37.42
C THR A 9 7.84 8.37 35.98
N LYS A 10 7.90 9.71 35.82
CA LYS A 10 8.15 10.32 34.49
C LYS A 10 9.52 9.94 33.91
N ASP A 11 10.51 9.69 34.76
CA ASP A 11 11.83 9.25 34.29
C ASP A 11 11.78 7.81 33.74
N ASP A 12 10.99 6.91 34.35
CA ASP A 12 10.78 5.57 33.81
C ASP A 12 10.09 5.63 32.44
N PHE A 13 9.09 6.52 32.33
CA PHE A 13 8.44 6.76 31.04
C PHE A 13 9.41 7.34 30.00
N ALA A 14 10.27 8.29 30.40
CA ALA A 14 11.29 8.82 29.49
C ALA A 14 12.29 7.75 29.03
N LYS A 15 12.75 6.88 29.95
CA LYS A 15 13.61 5.71 29.63
C LYS A 15 12.91 4.75 28.68
N LEU A 16 11.62 4.44 28.89
CA LEU A 16 10.82 3.62 27.98
C LEU A 16 10.77 4.22 26.55
N LEU A 17 10.71 5.54 26.44
CA LEU A 17 10.80 6.24 25.16
C LEU A 17 12.23 6.29 24.58
N GLY A 18 13.23 5.70 25.28
CA GLY A 18 14.64 5.73 24.87
C GLY A 18 15.26 7.14 25.01
N LEU A 19 14.85 7.88 26.03
CA LEU A 19 15.44 9.15 26.47
C LEU A 19 16.26 8.94 27.75
N LYS A 20 17.24 9.80 28.00
CA LYS A 20 18.08 9.69 29.21
C LYS A 20 17.31 10.03 30.49
N SER A 21 16.39 11.04 30.43
CA SER A 21 15.56 11.48 31.55
C SER A 21 14.34 12.24 31.06
N ALA A 22 13.40 12.55 31.96
CA ALA A 22 12.21 13.36 31.67
C ALA A 22 12.52 14.85 31.39
N LYS A 23 13.76 15.33 31.59
CA LYS A 23 14.12 16.73 31.35
C LYS A 23 13.75 17.22 29.95
N TYR A 24 13.99 16.40 28.92
CA TYR A 24 13.64 16.74 27.54
C TYR A 24 12.13 16.87 27.35
N ILE A 25 11.35 15.97 27.94
CA ILE A 25 9.88 16.00 27.88
C ILE A 25 9.39 17.28 28.59
N ASN A 26 9.86 17.55 29.80
CA ASN A 26 9.49 18.71 30.57
C ASN A 26 9.84 20.03 29.85
N TYR A 27 11.01 20.10 29.23
CA TYR A 27 11.42 21.25 28.42
C TYR A 27 10.44 21.52 27.27
N LEU A 28 10.05 20.49 26.51
CA LEU A 28 9.11 20.67 25.41
C LEU A 28 7.70 21.06 25.88
N LEU A 29 7.22 20.43 26.96
CA LEU A 29 5.83 20.61 27.42
C LEU A 29 5.64 21.93 28.20
N TYR A 30 6.60 22.31 29.03
CA TYR A 30 6.44 23.43 29.99
C TYR A 30 7.21 24.68 29.60
N ASN A 31 8.44 24.56 29.03
CA ASN A 31 9.23 25.72 28.64
C ASN A 31 8.82 26.23 27.25
N ILE A 32 8.78 25.37 26.22
CA ILE A 32 8.39 25.80 24.88
C ILE A 32 6.87 25.92 24.75
N LYS A 33 6.11 25.09 25.45
CA LYS A 33 4.66 24.84 25.37
C LYS A 33 4.25 24.15 24.04
N THR A 34 3.39 23.16 24.16
CA THR A 34 3.00 22.31 23.02
C THR A 34 2.39 23.08 21.85
N ASP A 35 1.68 24.17 22.14
CA ASP A 35 1.01 24.98 21.11
C ASP A 35 2.01 25.67 20.17
N ASN A 36 3.20 25.99 20.65
CA ASN A 36 4.28 26.58 19.84
C ASN A 36 5.03 25.56 18.99
N LEU A 37 4.76 24.26 19.17
CA LEU A 37 5.44 23.15 18.50
C LEU A 37 4.67 22.59 17.29
N TYR A 38 3.65 23.29 16.79
CA TYR A 38 2.91 22.90 15.60
C TYR A 38 2.94 23.98 14.52
N ASN A 39 2.92 23.53 13.26
CA ASN A 39 2.62 24.35 12.08
C ASN A 39 1.26 23.89 11.54
N SER A 40 0.35 24.82 11.35
CA SER A 40 -0.97 24.52 10.79
C SER A 40 -1.07 25.00 9.35
N PHE A 41 -1.63 24.15 8.48
CA PHE A 41 -1.93 24.49 7.08
C PHE A 41 -3.18 23.75 6.62
N THR A 42 -3.80 24.24 5.54
CA THR A 42 -5.00 23.65 4.98
C THR A 42 -4.72 22.84 3.73
N ILE A 43 -5.49 21.77 3.53
CA ILE A 43 -5.49 20.96 2.32
C ILE A 43 -6.92 20.89 1.78
N PRO A 44 -7.14 21.13 0.46
CA PRO A 44 -8.48 21.05 -0.13
C PRO A 44 -9.04 19.62 -0.06
N LYS A 45 -10.30 19.47 0.30
CA LYS A 45 -11.03 18.20 0.24
C LYS A 45 -11.55 17.96 -1.18
N LYS A 46 -11.62 16.69 -1.60
CA LYS A 46 -12.14 16.31 -2.94
C LYS A 46 -13.60 16.77 -3.20
N ASN A 47 -14.39 16.83 -2.15
CA ASN A 47 -15.83 17.17 -2.24
C ASN A 47 -16.11 18.62 -1.83
N GLY A 48 -15.12 19.50 -1.93
CA GLY A 48 -15.19 20.90 -1.48
C GLY A 48 -14.90 21.08 0.02
N GLY A 49 -14.52 22.31 0.39
CA GLY A 49 -14.05 22.67 1.73
C GLY A 49 -12.59 22.31 1.99
N GLU A 50 -12.11 22.63 3.18
CA GLU A 50 -10.73 22.49 3.58
C GLU A 50 -10.58 21.52 4.75
N ARG A 51 -9.39 20.93 4.84
CA ARG A 51 -8.95 20.12 5.98
C ARG A 51 -7.75 20.81 6.61
N VAL A 52 -7.85 21.15 7.87
CA VAL A 52 -6.73 21.71 8.63
C VAL A 52 -5.82 20.56 9.08
N ILE A 53 -4.54 20.69 8.80
CA ILE A 53 -3.49 19.76 9.23
C ILE A 53 -2.60 20.49 10.23
N HIS A 54 -2.40 19.85 11.37
CA HIS A 54 -1.50 20.34 12.41
C HIS A 54 -0.24 19.46 12.42
N ALA A 55 0.81 19.93 11.77
CA ALA A 55 2.07 19.19 11.66
C ALA A 55 3.01 19.56 12.83
N PRO A 56 3.43 18.59 13.66
CA PRO A 56 4.37 18.89 14.74
C PRO A 56 5.75 19.26 14.19
N LYS A 57 6.41 20.24 14.82
CA LYS A 57 7.80 20.62 14.56
C LYS A 57 8.74 19.46 14.90
N LYS A 58 10.00 19.55 14.47
CA LYS A 58 10.97 18.45 14.48
C LYS A 58 11.12 17.79 15.86
N GLU A 59 11.19 18.58 16.90
CA GLU A 59 11.40 18.14 18.29
C GLU A 59 10.22 17.34 18.82
N LEU A 60 9.01 17.89 18.72
CA LEU A 60 7.78 17.21 19.13
C LEU A 60 7.49 15.98 18.23
N LYS A 61 7.74 16.12 16.94
CA LYS A 61 7.58 15.00 15.99
C LYS A 61 8.47 13.81 16.34
N PHE A 62 9.71 14.07 16.78
CA PHE A 62 10.62 13.06 17.27
C PHE A 62 10.05 12.34 18.50
N LEU A 63 9.58 13.09 19.50
CA LEU A 63 8.99 12.55 20.72
C LEU A 63 7.72 11.72 20.42
N GLN A 64 6.83 12.26 19.57
CA GLN A 64 5.61 11.55 19.16
C GLN A 64 5.88 10.27 18.35
N LYS A 65 6.97 10.23 17.56
CA LYS A 65 7.38 9.00 16.87
C LYS A 65 7.85 7.93 17.87
N LYS A 66 8.62 8.33 18.88
CA LYS A 66 9.05 7.41 19.94
C LYS A 66 7.85 6.87 20.71
N LEU A 67 6.93 7.74 21.11
CA LEU A 67 5.67 7.36 21.74
C LEU A 67 4.87 6.37 20.85
N SER A 68 4.70 6.70 19.58
CA SER A 68 3.99 5.84 18.61
C SER A 68 4.63 4.44 18.53
N ASN A 69 5.95 4.34 18.46
CA ASN A 69 6.65 3.05 18.37
C ASN A 69 6.44 2.21 19.62
N VAL A 70 6.58 2.80 20.79
CA VAL A 70 6.37 2.07 22.07
C VAL A 70 4.92 1.63 22.24
N LEU A 71 3.96 2.48 21.88
CA LEU A 71 2.53 2.10 21.89
C LEU A 71 2.25 0.93 20.93
N TRP A 72 2.90 0.92 19.75
CA TRP A 72 2.80 -0.19 18.80
C TRP A 72 3.38 -1.49 19.34
N GLU A 73 4.54 -1.44 19.98
CA GLU A 73 5.19 -2.61 20.60
C GLU A 73 4.26 -3.21 21.67
N CYS A 74 3.78 -2.40 22.60
CA CYS A 74 2.88 -2.86 23.65
C CYS A 74 1.55 -3.40 23.11
N TYR A 75 1.00 -2.79 22.07
CA TYR A 75 -0.21 -3.27 21.42
C TYR A 75 0.00 -4.66 20.80
N LEU A 76 1.12 -4.87 20.08
CA LEU A 76 1.44 -6.17 19.49
C LEU A 76 1.69 -7.24 20.56
N GLU A 77 2.44 -6.92 21.61
CA GLU A 77 2.64 -7.82 22.77
C GLU A 77 1.30 -8.24 23.41
N SER A 78 0.37 -7.28 23.57
CA SER A 78 -0.99 -7.53 24.07
C SER A 78 -1.79 -8.48 23.17
N ILE A 79 -1.69 -8.33 21.85
CA ILE A 79 -2.36 -9.22 20.89
C ILE A 79 -1.75 -10.62 20.94
N GLU A 80 -0.42 -10.74 20.94
CA GLU A 80 0.28 -12.02 20.99
C GLU A 80 -0.03 -12.80 22.28
N SER A 81 -0.01 -12.11 23.42
CA SER A 81 -0.34 -12.75 24.70
C SER A 81 -1.78 -13.29 24.74
N LYS A 82 -2.72 -12.54 24.17
CA LYS A 82 -4.13 -12.96 24.07
C LYS A 82 -4.36 -14.06 23.02
N SER A 83 -3.54 -14.10 21.96
CA SER A 83 -3.66 -15.12 20.90
C SER A 83 -3.21 -16.53 21.34
N LYS A 84 -2.41 -16.63 22.41
CA LYS A 84 -2.01 -17.91 23.01
C LYS A 84 -3.18 -18.61 23.72
N ASP A 85 -4.19 -17.87 24.12
CA ASP A 85 -5.45 -18.43 24.58
C ASP A 85 -6.27 -18.91 23.38
N LYS A 86 -6.40 -20.26 23.22
CA LYS A 86 -7.15 -20.89 22.12
C LYS A 86 -8.60 -20.39 21.99
N ASN A 87 -9.16 -19.88 23.07
CA ASN A 87 -10.53 -19.37 23.15
C ASN A 87 -10.63 -17.87 22.76
N PHE A 88 -9.52 -17.17 22.62
CA PHE A 88 -9.50 -15.74 22.41
C PHE A 88 -8.98 -15.36 21.02
N LYS A 89 -9.83 -15.47 20.01
CA LYS A 89 -9.55 -14.85 18.70
C LYS A 89 -10.00 -13.40 18.76
N THR A 90 -9.07 -12.48 19.03
CA THR A 90 -9.31 -11.06 18.86
C THR A 90 -9.27 -10.72 17.36
N PRO A 91 -10.39 -10.48 16.71
CA PRO A 91 -10.34 -10.02 15.33
C PRO A 91 -9.77 -8.60 15.31
N VAL A 92 -8.69 -8.39 14.59
CA VAL A 92 -8.23 -7.03 14.26
C VAL A 92 -9.18 -6.47 13.23
N LEU A 93 -10.08 -5.59 13.67
CA LEU A 93 -11.20 -5.05 12.89
C LEU A 93 -10.83 -3.74 12.19
N SER A 94 -9.84 -3.02 12.74
CA SER A 94 -9.29 -1.85 12.09
C SER A 94 -8.34 -2.25 10.95
N HIS A 95 -8.47 -1.60 9.81
CA HIS A 95 -7.59 -1.76 8.66
C HIS A 95 -6.80 -0.47 8.34
N ALA A 96 -7.19 0.66 8.94
CA ALA A 96 -6.42 1.89 8.87
C ALA A 96 -5.37 1.91 9.98
N PHE A 97 -4.22 2.46 9.67
CA PHE A 97 -3.12 2.67 10.65
C PHE A 97 -2.66 1.38 11.35
N GLU A 98 -2.92 0.22 10.78
CA GLU A 98 -2.60 -1.10 11.33
C GLU A 98 -1.50 -1.75 10.49
N LYS A 99 -0.44 -2.29 11.14
CA LYS A 99 0.67 -2.94 10.42
C LYS A 99 0.16 -4.14 9.61
N GLY A 100 0.57 -4.24 8.35
CA GLY A 100 0.14 -5.32 7.45
C GLY A 100 -1.29 -5.18 6.93
N LYS A 101 -2.03 -4.13 7.29
CA LYS A 101 -3.37 -3.83 6.80
C LYS A 101 -3.36 -2.66 5.82
N SER A 102 -4.41 -2.55 5.01
CA SER A 102 -4.55 -1.51 4.00
C SER A 102 -6.00 -1.39 3.51
N ILE A 103 -6.26 -0.44 2.62
CA ILE A 103 -7.54 -0.34 1.89
C ILE A 103 -7.89 -1.65 1.16
N ILE A 104 -6.88 -2.40 0.70
CA ILE A 104 -7.06 -3.68 -0.01
C ILE A 104 -7.57 -4.75 0.96
N THR A 105 -6.95 -4.90 2.12
CA THR A 105 -7.36 -5.89 3.13
C THR A 105 -8.74 -5.57 3.71
N ASN A 106 -9.08 -4.28 3.84
CA ASN A 106 -10.43 -3.83 4.22
C ASN A 106 -11.46 -4.23 3.17
N SER A 107 -11.21 -3.88 1.91
CA SER A 107 -12.09 -4.20 0.79
C SER A 107 -12.27 -5.70 0.59
N GLN A 108 -11.25 -6.52 0.91
CA GLN A 108 -11.31 -7.98 0.81
C GLN A 108 -12.38 -8.59 1.73
N MET A 109 -12.63 -8.01 2.90
CA MET A 109 -13.64 -8.51 3.83
C MET A 109 -15.06 -8.39 3.27
N HIS A 110 -15.28 -7.40 2.41
CA HIS A 110 -16.59 -7.04 1.87
C HIS A 110 -16.76 -7.39 0.38
N ARG A 111 -15.81 -8.14 -0.19
CA ARG A 111 -15.87 -8.56 -1.59
C ARG A 111 -17.01 -9.54 -1.85
N ASN A 112 -17.70 -9.37 -2.99
CA ASN A 112 -18.74 -10.29 -3.46
C ASN A 112 -19.88 -10.47 -2.45
N LYS A 113 -20.37 -9.35 -1.90
CA LYS A 113 -21.51 -9.32 -0.97
C LYS A 113 -22.74 -8.75 -1.65
N LYS A 114 -23.91 -9.22 -1.22
CA LYS A 114 -25.19 -8.76 -1.78
C LYS A 114 -25.48 -7.31 -1.40
N TYR A 115 -25.21 -6.95 -0.14
CA TYR A 115 -25.40 -5.59 0.37
C TYR A 115 -24.13 -5.12 1.10
N ILE A 116 -23.83 -3.83 0.92
CA ILE A 116 -22.78 -3.11 1.63
C ILE A 116 -23.35 -1.81 2.17
N LEU A 117 -23.20 -1.61 3.47
CA LEU A 117 -23.50 -0.37 4.17
C LEU A 117 -22.18 0.27 4.61
N ASN A 118 -21.96 1.50 4.16
CA ASN A 118 -20.85 2.35 4.59
C ASN A 118 -21.41 3.45 5.49
N ILE A 119 -20.74 3.68 6.61
CA ILE A 119 -21.06 4.73 7.60
C ILE A 119 -19.77 5.49 7.89
N ASP A 120 -19.83 6.82 7.87
CA ASP A 120 -18.69 7.70 8.16
C ASP A 120 -18.92 8.36 9.53
N LEU A 121 -17.89 8.35 10.38
CA LEU A 121 -17.93 9.05 11.67
C LEU A 121 -17.51 10.51 11.48
N LYS A 122 -18.40 11.43 11.86
CA LYS A 122 -18.18 12.87 11.73
C LYS A 122 -17.07 13.32 12.67
N ASN A 123 -16.16 14.17 12.17
CA ASN A 123 -15.07 14.77 12.95
C ASN A 123 -14.30 13.76 13.82
N PHE A 124 -13.98 12.60 13.27
CA PHE A 124 -13.42 11.46 13.99
C PHE A 124 -12.22 11.82 14.89
N PHE A 125 -11.22 12.55 14.38
CA PHE A 125 -10.06 12.94 15.19
C PHE A 125 -10.42 13.92 16.31
N ASP A 126 -11.35 14.83 16.08
CA ASP A 126 -11.81 15.81 17.07
C ASP A 126 -12.59 15.16 18.22
N SER A 127 -13.13 13.96 18.02
CA SER A 127 -13.82 13.19 19.07
C SER A 127 -12.86 12.65 20.14
N PHE A 128 -11.54 12.68 19.90
CA PHE A 128 -10.53 12.26 20.86
C PHE A 128 -9.96 13.47 21.59
N ASN A 129 -10.71 13.97 22.59
CA ASN A 129 -10.25 15.06 23.44
C ASN A 129 -9.21 14.59 24.45
N PHE A 130 -8.52 15.54 25.07
CA PHE A 130 -7.48 15.32 26.08
C PHE A 130 -7.93 14.39 27.21
N GLY A 131 -9.13 14.63 27.76
CA GLY A 131 -9.68 13.83 28.86
C GLY A 131 -9.91 12.38 28.45
N ARG A 132 -10.38 12.15 27.21
CA ARG A 132 -10.60 10.80 26.65
C ARG A 132 -9.29 10.06 26.46
N VAL A 133 -8.26 10.73 25.92
CA VAL A 133 -6.92 10.15 25.76
C VAL A 133 -6.33 9.80 27.12
N ARG A 134 -6.31 10.76 28.04
CA ARG A 134 -5.81 10.56 29.41
C ARG A 134 -6.54 9.42 30.12
N GLY A 135 -7.87 9.45 30.09
CA GLY A 135 -8.71 8.44 30.75
C GLY A 135 -8.51 7.03 30.19
N PHE A 136 -8.25 6.90 28.90
CA PHE A 136 -7.92 5.62 28.27
C PHE A 136 -6.66 5.03 28.89
N PHE A 137 -5.56 5.78 28.96
CA PHE A 137 -4.29 5.28 29.49
C PHE A 137 -4.32 4.94 30.99
N ILE A 138 -5.22 5.56 31.75
CA ILE A 138 -5.45 5.22 33.16
C ILE A 138 -6.25 3.90 33.30
N LYS A 139 -7.31 3.73 32.48
CA LYS A 139 -8.33 2.70 32.68
C LYS A 139 -8.12 1.42 31.87
N ASP A 140 -7.38 1.48 30.76
CA ASP A 140 -7.16 0.31 29.90
C ASP A 140 -6.20 -0.70 30.56
N ARG A 141 -6.59 -1.96 30.57
CA ARG A 141 -5.85 -3.05 31.25
C ARG A 141 -4.43 -3.26 30.71
N ASP A 142 -4.20 -2.97 29.45
CA ASP A 142 -2.92 -3.20 28.80
C ASP A 142 -1.93 -2.05 29.09
N PHE A 143 -2.43 -0.90 29.52
CA PHE A 143 -1.63 0.29 29.85
C PHE A 143 -1.66 0.61 31.36
N ALA A 144 -2.80 0.90 31.94
CA ALA A 144 -3.06 1.14 33.38
C ALA A 144 -1.96 2.00 34.09
N VAL A 145 -1.57 3.10 33.45
CA VAL A 145 -0.50 3.96 33.99
C VAL A 145 -1.04 4.94 35.04
N SER A 146 -0.15 5.49 35.87
CA SER A 146 -0.51 6.52 36.84
C SER A 146 -1.15 7.75 36.17
N PRO A 147 -2.03 8.48 36.86
CA PRO A 147 -2.63 9.71 36.34
C PRO A 147 -1.60 10.73 35.85
N GLU A 148 -0.42 10.77 36.44
CA GLU A 148 0.67 11.66 36.08
C GLU A 148 1.24 11.29 34.70
N ILE A 149 1.58 10.02 34.47
CA ILE A 149 2.11 9.52 33.19
C ILE A 149 1.06 9.65 32.10
N ALA A 150 -0.21 9.32 32.38
CA ALA A 150 -1.32 9.47 31.43
C ALA A 150 -1.49 10.94 31.00
N THR A 151 -1.29 11.87 31.93
CA THR A 151 -1.32 13.32 31.63
C THR A 151 -0.19 13.71 30.68
N VAL A 152 1.04 13.24 30.93
CA VAL A 152 2.19 13.49 30.04
C VAL A 152 1.95 12.90 28.66
N ILE A 153 1.42 11.67 28.55
CA ILE A 153 1.09 11.06 27.26
C ILE A 153 0.06 11.92 26.51
N ALA A 154 -0.99 12.37 27.19
CA ALA A 154 -2.03 13.21 26.59
C ALA A 154 -1.48 14.59 26.17
N GLN A 155 -0.57 15.19 26.94
CA GLN A 155 0.12 16.45 26.59
C GLN A 155 1.00 16.31 25.34
N ILE A 156 1.72 15.20 25.20
CA ILE A 156 2.54 14.91 24.02
C ILE A 156 1.67 14.70 22.78
N ALA A 157 0.52 14.03 22.94
CA ALA A 157 -0.31 13.58 21.83
C ALA A 157 -1.31 14.62 21.34
N CYS A 158 -1.86 15.46 22.24
CA CYS A 158 -2.91 16.41 21.92
C CYS A 158 -2.37 17.80 21.55
N TYR A 159 -3.11 18.47 20.68
CA TYR A 159 -2.95 19.88 20.32
C TYR A 159 -4.29 20.59 20.50
N GLN A 160 -4.31 21.72 21.20
CA GLN A 160 -5.55 22.45 21.51
C GLN A 160 -6.67 21.54 22.08
N GLY A 161 -6.27 20.66 23.00
CA GLY A 161 -7.19 19.75 23.70
C GLY A 161 -7.70 18.55 22.91
N LYS A 162 -7.23 18.29 21.68
CA LYS A 162 -7.68 17.19 20.81
C LYS A 162 -6.52 16.48 20.13
N LEU A 163 -6.74 15.25 19.61
CA LEU A 163 -5.75 14.58 18.76
C LEU A 163 -5.66 15.29 17.39
N PRO A 164 -4.48 15.81 17.01
CA PRO A 164 -4.34 16.54 15.76
C PRO A 164 -4.23 15.59 14.56
N GLN A 165 -4.80 16.00 13.41
CA GLN A 165 -4.52 15.39 12.13
C GLN A 165 -3.14 15.82 11.63
N GLY A 166 -2.18 14.89 11.55
CA GLY A 166 -0.81 15.12 11.13
C GLY A 166 0.25 14.72 12.15
N ALA A 167 -0.11 14.44 13.40
CA ALA A 167 0.82 13.96 14.41
C ALA A 167 1.10 12.45 14.30
N PRO A 168 2.35 12.00 14.47
CA PRO A 168 2.71 10.57 14.38
C PRO A 168 2.04 9.66 15.39
N SER A 169 1.69 10.17 16.58
CA SER A 169 1.04 9.40 17.65
C SER A 169 -0.48 9.25 17.48
N SER A 170 -1.14 10.18 16.76
CA SER A 170 -2.60 10.17 16.63
C SER A 170 -3.15 8.87 16.03
N PRO A 171 -2.56 8.27 14.96
CA PRO A 171 -3.07 7.04 14.36
C PRO A 171 -3.17 5.86 15.31
N ILE A 172 -2.12 5.58 16.07
CA ILE A 172 -2.13 4.43 17.01
C ILE A 172 -3.08 4.70 18.18
N ILE A 173 -3.11 5.92 18.72
CA ILE A 173 -3.99 6.27 19.85
C ILE A 173 -5.46 6.15 19.45
N THR A 174 -5.83 6.64 18.25
CA THR A 174 -7.20 6.46 17.74
C THR A 174 -7.57 4.99 17.63
N ASN A 175 -6.68 4.12 17.12
CA ASN A 175 -6.94 2.68 17.04
C ASN A 175 -7.10 2.02 18.41
N LEU A 176 -6.24 2.37 19.37
CA LEU A 176 -6.30 1.83 20.72
C LEU A 176 -7.64 2.16 21.41
N ILE A 177 -8.06 3.42 21.36
CA ILE A 177 -9.31 3.86 21.98
C ILE A 177 -10.54 3.29 21.26
N THR A 178 -10.56 3.34 19.91
CA THR A 178 -11.72 2.89 19.13
C THR A 178 -11.87 1.37 19.16
N ARG A 179 -10.84 0.61 19.50
CA ARG A 179 -10.91 -0.85 19.70
C ARG A 179 -12.07 -1.24 20.62
N ILE A 180 -12.36 -0.44 21.63
CA ILE A 180 -13.47 -0.69 22.58
C ILE A 180 -14.82 -0.62 21.83
N LEU A 181 -15.02 0.38 20.99
CA LEU A 181 -16.20 0.51 20.14
C LEU A 181 -16.28 -0.67 19.16
N ASP A 182 -15.16 -1.02 18.49
CA ASP A 182 -15.10 -2.13 17.53
C ASP A 182 -15.62 -3.44 18.11
N TYR A 183 -15.24 -3.79 19.36
CA TYR A 183 -15.71 -5.00 20.03
C TYR A 183 -17.21 -5.01 20.30
N ARG A 184 -17.79 -3.85 20.62
CA ARG A 184 -19.22 -3.72 20.82
C ARG A 184 -19.96 -3.81 19.49
N ILE A 185 -19.48 -3.12 18.46
CA ILE A 185 -20.06 -3.17 17.11
C ILE A 185 -20.07 -4.59 16.55
N VAL A 186 -19.00 -5.36 16.74
CA VAL A 186 -18.95 -6.77 16.26
C VAL A 186 -20.05 -7.61 16.87
N LYS A 187 -20.42 -7.41 18.14
CA LYS A 187 -21.52 -8.15 18.77
C LYS A 187 -22.85 -7.84 18.07
N ILE A 188 -23.14 -6.57 17.83
CA ILE A 188 -24.33 -6.13 17.08
C ILE A 188 -24.27 -6.68 15.64
N ALA A 189 -23.17 -6.50 14.94
CA ALA A 189 -23.00 -6.99 13.57
C ALA A 189 -23.25 -8.51 13.48
N LYS A 190 -22.74 -9.30 14.41
CA LYS A 190 -22.97 -10.76 14.47
C LYS A 190 -24.45 -11.10 14.72
N LYS A 191 -25.12 -10.40 15.65
CA LYS A 191 -26.55 -10.56 15.94
C LYS A 191 -27.40 -10.43 14.67
N TYR A 192 -27.07 -9.44 13.83
CA TYR A 192 -27.78 -9.17 12.57
C TYR A 192 -27.12 -9.81 11.33
N ARG A 193 -26.10 -10.67 11.51
CA ARG A 193 -25.38 -11.40 10.46
C ARG A 193 -24.70 -10.49 9.42
N PHE A 194 -24.14 -9.39 9.87
CA PHE A 194 -23.24 -8.54 9.09
C PHE A 194 -21.77 -8.89 9.34
N THR A 195 -20.97 -8.81 8.29
CA THR A 195 -19.51 -8.72 8.40
C THR A 195 -19.17 -7.25 8.63
N TYR A 196 -18.31 -6.96 9.61
CA TYR A 196 -17.89 -5.61 9.97
C TYR A 196 -16.38 -5.43 9.83
N SER A 197 -15.95 -4.27 9.38
CA SER A 197 -14.59 -3.75 9.48
C SER A 197 -14.59 -2.22 9.57
N ARG A 198 -13.48 -1.65 10.04
CA ARG A 198 -13.28 -0.20 10.13
C ARG A 198 -12.00 0.23 9.40
N TYR A 199 -12.08 1.37 8.73
CA TYR A 199 -10.92 2.05 8.16
C TYR A 199 -10.91 3.52 8.63
N ALA A 200 -10.23 3.82 9.74
CA ALA A 200 -10.26 5.09 10.46
C ALA A 200 -11.69 5.47 10.88
N ASP A 201 -12.27 6.47 10.23
CA ASP A 201 -13.63 6.97 10.40
C ASP A 201 -14.68 6.21 9.56
N ASP A 202 -14.26 5.43 8.57
CA ASP A 202 -15.17 4.65 7.72
C ASP A 202 -15.49 3.28 8.37
N LEU A 203 -16.75 3.07 8.74
CA LEU A 203 -17.31 1.79 9.19
C LEU A 203 -17.96 1.10 7.99
N THR A 204 -17.60 -0.16 7.73
CA THR A 204 -18.18 -0.93 6.64
C THR A 204 -18.85 -2.19 7.16
N PHE A 205 -20.10 -2.39 6.74
CA PHE A 205 -20.89 -3.58 7.03
C PHE A 205 -21.30 -4.26 5.74
N SER A 206 -21.32 -5.59 5.70
CA SER A 206 -21.79 -6.30 4.51
C SER A 206 -22.49 -7.60 4.86
N THR A 207 -23.48 -7.97 4.04
CA THR A 207 -24.24 -9.20 4.22
C THR A 207 -24.67 -9.79 2.87
N ASN A 208 -24.93 -11.11 2.86
CA ASN A 208 -25.56 -11.82 1.74
C ASN A 208 -27.04 -12.10 2.01
N ARG A 209 -27.56 -11.73 3.19
CA ARG A 209 -29.00 -11.86 3.49
C ARG A 209 -29.80 -10.89 2.64
N GLU A 210 -31.04 -11.24 2.39
CA GLU A 210 -31.99 -10.34 1.72
C GLU A 210 -32.42 -9.22 2.67
N LEU A 211 -32.20 -7.96 2.27
CA LEU A 211 -32.60 -6.77 3.02
C LEU A 211 -33.80 -6.07 2.40
N ASN A 212 -34.05 -6.30 1.10
CA ASN A 212 -35.11 -5.64 0.33
C ASN A 212 -36.22 -6.62 -0.06
N SER A 213 -36.47 -7.68 0.70
CA SER A 213 -37.64 -8.49 0.45
C SER A 213 -38.87 -7.66 0.85
N ASN A 214 -39.95 -7.69 0.04
CA ASN A 214 -41.28 -7.15 0.39
C ASN A 214 -41.87 -7.76 1.69
N LYS A 215 -41.07 -8.52 2.43
CA LYS A 215 -41.36 -9.07 3.73
C LYS A 215 -41.06 -8.00 4.78
N LEU A 216 -42.08 -7.51 5.43
CA LEU A 216 -42.06 -6.54 6.55
C LEU A 216 -40.95 -6.83 7.59
N ARG A 217 -40.60 -8.11 7.77
CA ARG A 217 -39.56 -8.58 8.70
C ARG A 217 -38.14 -8.17 8.32
N ALA A 218 -37.80 -8.11 7.04
CA ALA A 218 -36.42 -7.80 6.60
C ALA A 218 -36.13 -6.29 6.71
N SER A 219 -37.12 -5.42 6.44
CA SER A 219 -36.98 -3.97 6.64
C SER A 219 -36.88 -3.63 8.13
N LYS A 220 -37.69 -4.26 8.96
CA LYS A 220 -37.66 -4.07 10.42
C LYS A 220 -36.36 -4.53 11.08
N GLU A 221 -35.76 -5.64 10.61
CA GLU A 221 -34.46 -6.08 11.09
C GLU A 221 -33.34 -5.08 10.74
N LEU A 222 -33.37 -4.46 9.56
CA LEU A 222 -32.40 -3.44 9.17
C LEU A 222 -32.57 -2.16 10.00
N GLU A 223 -33.79 -1.71 10.21
CA GLU A 223 -34.11 -0.56 11.08
C GLU A 223 -33.61 -0.78 12.50
N ASN A 224 -33.92 -1.94 13.11
CA ASN A 224 -33.45 -2.29 14.45
C ASN A 224 -31.91 -2.33 14.51
N PHE A 225 -31.26 -2.87 13.47
CA PHE A 225 -29.79 -2.86 13.38
C PHE A 225 -29.23 -1.44 13.37
N LEU A 226 -29.80 -0.56 12.55
CA LEU A 226 -29.34 0.83 12.42
C LEU A 226 -29.55 1.60 13.73
N THR A 227 -30.72 1.45 14.38
CA THR A 227 -31.01 2.10 15.66
C THR A 227 -30.03 1.64 16.75
N GLU A 228 -29.88 0.32 16.95
CA GLU A 228 -28.96 -0.22 17.96
C GLU A 228 -27.50 0.20 17.70
N LEU A 229 -27.11 0.28 16.43
CA LEU A 229 -25.77 0.74 16.03
C LEU A 229 -25.57 2.23 16.30
N GLU A 230 -26.55 3.07 15.95
CA GLU A 230 -26.52 4.51 16.18
C GLU A 230 -26.44 4.85 17.66
N ASP A 231 -27.29 4.23 18.49
CA ASP A 231 -27.28 4.38 19.95
C ASP A 231 -25.91 4.02 20.54
N LEU A 232 -25.30 2.91 20.05
CA LEU A 232 -23.96 2.51 20.49
C LEU A 232 -22.88 3.53 20.08
N ILE A 233 -22.94 4.06 18.86
CA ILE A 233 -21.98 5.04 18.35
C ILE A 233 -22.08 6.34 19.15
N ILE A 234 -23.29 6.84 19.38
CA ILE A 234 -23.57 8.07 20.16
C ILE A 234 -23.12 7.89 21.61
N SER A 235 -23.53 6.80 22.27
CA SER A 235 -23.13 6.52 23.67
C SER A 235 -21.63 6.30 23.83
N SER A 236 -20.92 5.99 22.74
CA SER A 236 -19.45 5.87 22.71
C SER A 236 -18.76 7.21 22.40
N GLY A 237 -19.50 8.32 22.29
CA GLY A 237 -18.96 9.66 22.06
C GLY A 237 -18.53 9.93 20.62
N PHE A 238 -19.22 9.32 19.66
CA PHE A 238 -19.05 9.58 18.22
C PHE A 238 -20.37 10.03 17.60
N GLU A 239 -20.31 10.64 16.43
CA GLU A 239 -21.45 11.11 15.65
C GLU A 239 -21.39 10.52 14.24
N ILE A 240 -22.52 10.01 13.74
CA ILE A 240 -22.65 9.52 12.36
C ILE A 240 -22.79 10.71 11.40
N ASN A 241 -22.20 10.59 10.22
CA ASN A 241 -22.39 11.53 9.11
C ASN A 241 -23.49 11.01 8.16
N PRO A 242 -24.73 11.50 8.23
CA PRO A 242 -25.83 10.99 7.42
C PRO A 242 -25.60 11.18 5.92
N LYS A 243 -24.92 12.28 5.53
CA LYS A 243 -24.64 12.61 4.11
C LYS A 243 -23.69 11.61 3.44
N LYS A 244 -22.91 10.88 4.23
CA LYS A 244 -21.96 9.87 3.75
C LYS A 244 -22.39 8.44 4.05
N THR A 245 -23.48 8.25 4.78
CA THR A 245 -24.06 6.93 5.04
C THR A 245 -24.76 6.41 3.78
N ARG A 246 -24.33 5.22 3.32
CA ARG A 246 -24.81 4.67 2.06
C ARG A 246 -24.97 3.15 2.12
N LEU A 247 -26.18 2.69 1.82
CA LEU A 247 -26.48 1.29 1.53
C LEU A 247 -26.45 1.06 0.02
N SER A 248 -25.70 0.06 -0.45
CA SER A 248 -25.63 -0.33 -1.85
C SER A 248 -25.85 -1.83 -2.02
N ASN A 249 -26.59 -2.23 -3.04
CA ASN A 249 -26.77 -3.63 -3.42
C ASN A 249 -25.81 -4.05 -4.54
N ASN A 250 -25.76 -5.34 -4.86
CA ASN A 250 -24.83 -5.89 -5.86
C ASN A 250 -25.15 -5.51 -7.32
N MET A 251 -26.34 -4.97 -7.59
CA MET A 251 -26.72 -4.43 -8.91
C MET A 251 -26.10 -3.06 -9.16
N GLN A 252 -25.72 -2.36 -8.10
CA GLN A 252 -25.03 -1.07 -8.14
C GLN A 252 -23.53 -1.25 -7.94
N ARG A 253 -22.76 -0.20 -8.21
CA ARG A 253 -21.34 -0.17 -7.90
C ARG A 253 -21.14 -0.11 -6.39
N GLN A 254 -20.60 -1.18 -5.82
CA GLN A 254 -20.25 -1.29 -4.41
C GLN A 254 -18.79 -0.86 -4.21
N GLU A 255 -18.58 0.10 -3.31
CA GLU A 255 -17.27 0.64 -3.00
C GLU A 255 -16.94 0.49 -1.51
N VAL A 256 -15.71 0.09 -1.22
CA VAL A 256 -15.15 0.06 0.14
C VAL A 256 -13.76 0.69 0.09
N THR A 257 -13.54 1.72 0.90
CA THR A 257 -12.27 2.48 0.93
C THR A 257 -11.77 2.89 -0.47
N GLY A 258 -12.69 3.28 -1.36
CA GLY A 258 -12.39 3.74 -2.71
C GLY A 258 -12.15 2.64 -3.75
N LEU A 259 -12.20 1.36 -3.38
CA LEU A 259 -12.10 0.21 -4.27
C LEU A 259 -13.47 -0.38 -4.56
N VAL A 260 -13.66 -0.83 -5.80
CA VAL A 260 -14.88 -1.55 -6.23
C VAL A 260 -14.78 -3.02 -5.79
N VAL A 261 -15.85 -3.55 -5.18
CA VAL A 261 -15.83 -4.88 -4.53
C VAL A 261 -16.92 -5.84 -5.00
N ASN A 262 -17.71 -5.52 -6.03
CA ASN A 262 -18.83 -6.34 -6.51
C ASN A 262 -18.48 -7.82 -6.75
N LYS A 263 -17.44 -8.11 -7.52
CA LYS A 263 -16.99 -9.50 -7.81
C LYS A 263 -15.56 -9.74 -7.33
N LYS A 264 -14.65 -8.88 -7.72
CA LYS A 264 -13.24 -8.86 -7.30
C LYS A 264 -12.88 -7.45 -6.86
N ILE A 265 -11.82 -7.30 -6.07
CA ILE A 265 -11.31 -5.99 -5.71
C ILE A 265 -10.79 -5.32 -6.99
N ASN A 266 -11.22 -4.10 -7.24
CA ASN A 266 -10.86 -3.40 -8.46
C ASN A 266 -10.72 -1.89 -8.23
N VAL A 267 -9.94 -1.27 -9.09
CA VAL A 267 -9.87 0.19 -9.18
C VAL A 267 -11.08 0.68 -9.99
N LYS A 268 -11.57 1.88 -9.69
CA LYS A 268 -12.65 2.53 -10.47
C LYS A 268 -12.28 2.58 -11.95
N ARG A 269 -13.26 2.29 -12.82
CA ARG A 269 -13.05 2.27 -14.28
C ARG A 269 -12.56 3.62 -14.80
N GLU A 270 -13.09 4.70 -14.26
CA GLU A 270 -12.74 6.08 -14.60
C GLU A 270 -11.26 6.36 -14.28
N TYR A 271 -10.77 5.89 -13.13
CA TYR A 271 -9.37 6.06 -12.74
C TYR A 271 -8.41 5.37 -13.73
N VAL A 272 -8.76 4.15 -14.16
CA VAL A 272 -7.97 3.39 -15.15
C VAL A 272 -8.01 4.11 -16.52
N LYS A 273 -9.19 4.56 -16.97
CA LYS A 273 -9.34 5.28 -18.23
C LYS A 273 -8.52 6.58 -18.23
N ASN A 274 -8.63 7.37 -17.17
CA ASN A 274 -7.89 8.64 -17.05
C ASN A 274 -6.38 8.40 -17.01
N THR A 275 -5.91 7.37 -16.29
CA THR A 275 -4.48 7.01 -16.27
C THR A 275 -3.97 6.65 -17.68
N ARG A 276 -4.75 5.89 -18.45
CA ARG A 276 -4.39 5.56 -19.85
C ARG A 276 -4.42 6.78 -20.78
N ALA A 277 -5.39 7.66 -20.61
CA ALA A 277 -5.48 8.90 -21.38
C ALA A 277 -4.30 9.84 -21.10
N MET A 278 -3.90 9.99 -19.83
CA MET A 278 -2.70 10.76 -19.44
C MET A 278 -1.44 10.16 -20.06
N ALA A 279 -1.28 8.84 -20.00
CA ALA A 279 -0.14 8.16 -20.62
C ALA A 279 -0.13 8.36 -22.14
N PHE A 280 -1.29 8.29 -22.80
CA PHE A 280 -1.41 8.53 -24.23
C PHE A 280 -0.99 9.95 -24.61
N ARG A 281 -1.44 10.98 -23.86
CA ARG A 281 -1.02 12.37 -24.07
C ARG A 281 0.48 12.53 -23.87
N LEU A 282 1.03 11.96 -22.82
CA LEU A 282 2.47 11.95 -22.58
C LEU A 282 3.26 11.37 -23.76
N TYR A 283 2.78 10.27 -24.36
CA TYR A 283 3.46 9.65 -25.51
C TYR A 283 3.33 10.48 -26.80
N LYS A 284 2.20 11.18 -26.96
CA LYS A 284 1.90 11.96 -28.16
C LYS A 284 2.52 13.35 -28.11
N ASP A 285 2.31 14.04 -27.00
CA ASP A 285 2.52 15.49 -26.86
C ASP A 285 3.70 15.82 -25.92
N GLY A 286 4.29 14.80 -25.27
CA GLY A 286 5.38 14.95 -24.28
C GLY A 286 4.93 15.46 -22.92
N ALA A 287 3.64 15.83 -22.76
CA ALA A 287 3.07 16.38 -21.53
C ALA A 287 1.65 15.88 -21.29
N PHE A 288 1.16 16.01 -20.06
CA PHE A 288 -0.22 15.74 -19.68
C PHE A 288 -0.61 16.58 -18.45
N GLU A 289 -1.90 16.65 -18.17
CA GLU A 289 -2.44 17.38 -17.03
C GLU A 289 -3.18 16.47 -16.07
N ILE A 290 -3.17 16.86 -14.79
CA ILE A 290 -3.99 16.32 -13.72
C ILE A 290 -4.77 17.48 -13.12
N ASP A 291 -6.09 17.44 -13.18
CA ASP A 291 -6.97 18.48 -12.63
C ASP A 291 -6.55 19.92 -13.07
N LYS A 292 -6.28 20.08 -14.37
CA LYS A 292 -5.81 21.34 -15.04
C LYS A 292 -4.41 21.80 -14.59
N THR A 293 -3.66 21.00 -13.89
CA THR A 293 -2.26 21.30 -13.53
C THR A 293 -1.30 20.38 -14.29
N PRO A 294 -0.09 20.86 -14.65
CA PRO A 294 0.90 20.00 -15.31
C PRO A 294 1.20 18.74 -14.49
N GLY A 295 1.05 17.59 -15.13
CA GLY A 295 1.31 16.30 -14.51
C GLY A 295 2.78 15.89 -14.57
N THR A 296 3.26 15.17 -13.58
CA THR A 296 4.62 14.64 -13.53
C THR A 296 4.67 13.13 -13.82
N ILE A 297 5.79 12.65 -14.36
CA ILE A 297 6.04 11.22 -14.60
C ILE A 297 5.92 10.42 -13.30
N ASN A 298 6.30 11.00 -12.15
CA ASN A 298 6.18 10.34 -10.85
C ASN A 298 4.71 10.16 -10.42
N GLN A 299 3.85 11.16 -10.64
CA GLN A 299 2.41 11.02 -10.38
C GLN A 299 1.79 9.93 -11.26
N LEU A 300 2.14 9.88 -12.54
CA LEU A 300 1.65 8.85 -13.45
C LEU A 300 2.21 7.46 -13.09
N THR A 301 3.48 7.37 -12.65
CA THR A 301 4.08 6.15 -12.10
C THR A 301 3.27 5.62 -10.91
N GLY A 302 2.91 6.50 -9.96
CA GLY A 302 2.09 6.14 -8.81
C GLY A 302 0.71 5.62 -9.21
N ARG A 303 0.08 6.22 -10.21
CA ARG A 303 -1.23 5.76 -10.72
C ARG A 303 -1.16 4.36 -11.34
N PHE A 304 -0.17 4.09 -12.16
CA PHE A 304 0.04 2.76 -12.74
C PHE A 304 0.42 1.73 -11.67
N ALA A 305 1.30 2.08 -10.75
CA ALA A 305 1.70 1.20 -9.65
C ALA A 305 0.51 0.81 -8.78
N PHE A 306 -0.39 1.74 -8.48
CA PHE A 306 -1.61 1.46 -7.73
C PHE A 306 -2.55 0.49 -8.47
N ILE A 307 -2.79 0.70 -9.78
CA ILE A 307 -3.59 -0.22 -10.60
C ILE A 307 -2.96 -1.61 -10.60
N PHE A 308 -1.65 -1.68 -10.78
CA PHE A 308 -0.89 -2.92 -10.82
C PHE A 308 -0.91 -3.67 -9.48
N GLN A 309 -0.77 -2.95 -8.36
CA GLN A 309 -0.86 -3.53 -7.01
C GLN A 309 -2.19 -4.26 -6.79
N ILE A 310 -3.31 -3.69 -7.24
CA ILE A 310 -4.62 -4.33 -7.14
C ILE A 310 -4.71 -5.58 -8.02
N GLU A 311 -4.14 -5.56 -9.22
CA GLU A 311 -4.09 -6.75 -10.09
C GLU A 311 -3.25 -7.87 -9.45
N GLN A 312 -2.08 -7.54 -8.88
CA GLN A 312 -1.22 -8.52 -8.21
C GLN A 312 -1.87 -9.11 -6.96
N TYR A 313 -2.61 -8.30 -6.20
CA TYR A 313 -3.37 -8.80 -5.06
C TYR A 313 -4.48 -9.80 -5.48
N ASN A 314 -5.19 -9.52 -6.57
CA ASN A 314 -6.17 -10.48 -7.12
C ASN A 314 -5.49 -11.77 -7.60
N ASN A 315 -4.32 -11.69 -8.23
CA ASN A 315 -3.52 -12.86 -8.62
C ASN A 315 -3.12 -13.68 -7.38
N TYR A 316 -2.69 -13.01 -6.29
CA TYR A 316 -2.40 -13.66 -5.01
C TYR A 316 -3.61 -14.39 -4.42
N LEU A 317 -4.79 -13.78 -4.44
CA LEU A 317 -6.00 -14.43 -3.92
C LEU A 317 -6.40 -15.68 -4.74
N LEU A 318 -6.22 -15.64 -6.04
CA LEU A 318 -6.46 -16.79 -6.91
C LEU A 318 -5.44 -17.91 -6.67
N TYR A 319 -4.16 -17.53 -6.49
CA TYR A 319 -3.12 -18.47 -6.08
C TYR A 319 -3.45 -19.13 -4.74
N LYS A 320 -3.81 -18.33 -3.72
CA LYS A 320 -4.17 -18.86 -2.39
C LYS A 320 -5.40 -19.78 -2.45
N LYS A 321 -6.39 -19.45 -3.28
CA LYS A 321 -7.56 -20.31 -3.51
C LYS A 321 -7.17 -21.62 -4.13
N SER A 322 -6.26 -21.64 -5.11
CA SER A 322 -5.78 -22.87 -5.76
C SER A 322 -5.06 -23.78 -4.76
N LEU A 323 -4.21 -23.22 -3.87
CA LEU A 323 -3.54 -23.98 -2.82
C LEU A 323 -4.53 -24.65 -1.85
N MET A 324 -5.60 -23.95 -1.45
CA MET A 324 -6.62 -24.50 -0.54
C MET A 324 -7.46 -25.62 -1.16
N GLN A 325 -7.70 -25.54 -2.47
CA GLN A 325 -8.44 -26.58 -3.19
C GLN A 325 -7.61 -27.83 -3.47
N ASN A 326 -6.29 -27.74 -3.38
CA ASN A 326 -5.34 -28.76 -3.82
C ASN A 326 -4.57 -29.47 -2.71
N ASN A 327 -5.03 -29.43 -1.47
CA ASN A 327 -4.39 -30.21 -0.38
C ASN A 327 -4.31 -31.73 -0.66
N LEU A 328 -4.99 -32.24 -1.68
CA LEU A 328 -4.94 -33.65 -2.12
C LEU A 328 -4.36 -33.83 -3.54
N ASP A 329 -4.29 -32.79 -4.39
CA ASP A 329 -3.93 -32.91 -5.82
C ASP A 329 -2.95 -31.81 -6.30
N SER A 330 -2.20 -31.17 -5.39
CA SER A 330 -1.25 -30.09 -5.75
C SER A 330 -0.29 -30.48 -6.89
N GLN A 331 0.07 -31.76 -6.97
CA GLN A 331 0.96 -32.29 -8.01
C GLN A 331 0.28 -32.36 -9.40
N LYS A 332 -1.00 -32.72 -9.49
CA LYS A 332 -1.73 -32.79 -10.75
C LYS A 332 -2.05 -31.42 -11.33
N TYR A 333 -2.20 -30.42 -10.46
CA TYR A 333 -2.50 -29.04 -10.85
C TYR A 333 -1.29 -28.31 -11.44
N LEU A 334 -0.10 -28.60 -10.90
CA LEU A 334 1.16 -28.10 -11.41
C LEU A 334 1.48 -28.63 -12.83
N LEU A 335 0.99 -29.82 -13.17
CA LEU A 335 1.33 -30.51 -14.41
C LEU A 335 0.37 -30.23 -15.59
N GLY A 336 -0.64 -29.37 -15.43
CA GLY A 336 -1.45 -28.86 -16.57
C GLY A 336 -2.22 -29.90 -17.38
N ARG A 337 -2.45 -31.12 -16.87
CA ARG A 337 -3.02 -32.22 -17.64
C ARG A 337 -4.55 -32.22 -17.83
N ASN A 338 -5.29 -31.28 -17.20
CA ASN A 338 -6.74 -31.20 -17.36
C ASN A 338 -7.18 -29.91 -18.05
N SER A 339 -7.67 -30.04 -19.26
CA SER A 339 -8.03 -28.97 -20.20
C SER A 339 -9.13 -27.99 -19.71
N SER A 340 -9.98 -28.37 -18.77
CA SER A 340 -11.07 -27.51 -18.25
C SER A 340 -10.64 -26.41 -17.27
N ARG A 341 -9.39 -26.43 -16.78
CA ARG A 341 -8.88 -25.49 -15.77
C ARG A 341 -7.75 -24.56 -16.26
N LYS A 342 -7.49 -24.47 -17.56
CA LYS A 342 -6.44 -23.62 -18.16
C LYS A 342 -6.54 -22.13 -17.74
N SER A 343 -7.74 -21.61 -17.47
CA SER A 343 -7.92 -20.22 -17.09
C SER A 343 -7.46 -19.94 -15.65
N GLU A 344 -7.61 -20.90 -14.72
CA GLU A 344 -7.21 -20.73 -13.32
C GLU A 344 -5.70 -20.93 -13.14
N SER A 345 -5.07 -21.84 -13.87
CA SER A 345 -3.62 -22.06 -13.86
C SER A 345 -2.86 -20.80 -14.29
N LYS A 346 -3.40 -20.02 -15.24
CA LYS A 346 -2.83 -18.77 -15.71
C LYS A 346 -2.56 -17.76 -14.58
N TYR A 347 -3.48 -17.61 -13.61
CA TYR A 347 -3.33 -16.65 -12.50
C TYR A 347 -2.37 -17.15 -11.43
N TYR A 348 -2.35 -18.45 -11.18
CA TYR A 348 -1.40 -19.12 -10.32
C TYR A 348 0.04 -18.82 -10.75
N TRP A 349 0.35 -19.07 -12.02
CA TRP A 349 1.66 -18.80 -12.60
C TRP A 349 2.04 -17.32 -12.60
N LYS A 350 1.10 -16.42 -12.86
CA LYS A 350 1.34 -14.99 -12.79
C LYS A 350 1.81 -14.54 -11.41
N TYR A 351 1.23 -15.08 -10.36
CA TYR A 351 1.65 -14.75 -8.99
C TYR A 351 3.04 -15.32 -8.69
N ILE A 352 3.31 -16.54 -9.06
CA ILE A 352 4.62 -17.18 -8.91
C ILE A 352 5.70 -16.39 -9.67
N PHE A 353 5.45 -16.02 -10.92
CA PHE A 353 6.38 -15.20 -11.70
C PHE A 353 6.66 -13.82 -11.10
N TYR A 354 5.69 -13.25 -10.41
CA TYR A 354 5.88 -11.98 -9.72
C TYR A 354 6.67 -12.13 -8.41
N ASN A 355 6.53 -13.26 -7.72
CA ASN A 355 7.19 -13.50 -6.43
C ASN A 355 8.39 -14.42 -6.59
N LYS A 356 9.59 -13.85 -6.67
CA LYS A 356 10.84 -14.58 -6.90
C LYS A 356 11.25 -15.50 -5.76
N ASP A 357 10.91 -15.15 -4.52
CA ASP A 357 11.23 -16.02 -3.38
C ASP A 357 10.42 -17.31 -3.45
N LEU A 358 9.16 -17.20 -3.83
CA LEU A 358 8.29 -18.36 -4.10
C LEU A 358 8.78 -19.19 -5.29
N GLN A 359 9.32 -18.53 -6.35
CA GLN A 359 9.97 -19.25 -7.47
C GLN A 359 11.16 -20.07 -7.00
N LYS A 360 12.04 -19.48 -6.17
CA LYS A 360 13.21 -20.17 -5.64
C LYS A 360 12.82 -21.36 -4.76
N GLU A 361 11.84 -21.17 -3.90
CA GLU A 361 11.30 -22.24 -3.05
C GLU A 361 10.73 -23.40 -3.88
N LEU A 362 9.93 -23.10 -4.89
CA LEU A 362 9.38 -24.11 -5.79
C LEU A 362 10.47 -24.82 -6.59
N LEU A 363 11.48 -24.08 -7.09
CA LEU A 363 12.62 -24.65 -7.81
C LEU A 363 13.51 -25.53 -6.89
N HIS A 364 13.68 -25.14 -5.64
CA HIS A 364 14.44 -25.93 -4.68
C HIS A 364 13.70 -27.23 -4.35
N ASN A 365 12.42 -27.17 -4.09
CA ASN A 365 11.59 -28.33 -3.78
C ASN A 365 11.46 -29.29 -4.99
N THR A 366 11.52 -28.78 -6.23
CA THR A 366 11.46 -29.59 -7.44
C THR A 366 12.78 -30.29 -7.77
N LYS A 367 13.94 -29.80 -7.29
CA LYS A 367 15.23 -30.49 -7.46
C LYS A 367 15.32 -31.78 -6.64
N HIS A 368 14.58 -31.87 -5.56
CA HIS A 368 14.55 -33.06 -4.70
C HIS A 368 13.45 -34.07 -5.07
N HIS A 369 12.49 -33.68 -5.87
CA HIS A 369 11.46 -34.54 -6.41
C HIS A 369 11.49 -34.43 -7.93
N THR A 370 11.52 -35.56 -8.63
CA THR A 370 11.51 -35.68 -10.10
C THR A 370 10.23 -35.12 -10.76
N TYR A 371 9.86 -33.88 -10.44
CA TYR A 371 8.77 -33.19 -11.08
C TYR A 371 9.29 -32.39 -12.27
N ASN A 372 8.93 -32.81 -13.45
CA ASN A 372 9.07 -31.98 -14.64
C ASN A 372 8.16 -30.76 -14.46
N LEU A 373 8.74 -29.63 -14.07
CA LEU A 373 8.11 -28.34 -14.35
C LEU A 373 7.76 -28.33 -15.84
N PRO A 374 6.60 -27.77 -16.25
CA PRO A 374 6.28 -27.68 -17.66
C PRO A 374 7.50 -27.13 -18.40
N THR A 375 7.88 -27.73 -19.51
CA THR A 375 8.98 -27.28 -20.38
C THR A 375 8.87 -25.81 -20.74
N GLU A 376 7.67 -25.25 -20.69
CA GLU A 376 7.33 -23.83 -20.74
C GLU A 376 8.06 -22.95 -19.68
N PHE A 377 8.64 -23.54 -18.63
CA PHE A 377 9.44 -22.85 -17.59
C PHE A 377 10.92 -22.74 -17.91
N TYR A 378 11.47 -23.71 -18.62
CA TYR A 378 12.92 -23.82 -18.83
C TYR A 378 13.37 -23.36 -20.21
N SER A 379 12.51 -23.39 -21.19
CA SER A 379 12.83 -23.04 -22.56
C SER A 379 12.26 -21.66 -22.90
N ILE A 380 12.95 -20.59 -22.55
CA ILE A 380 12.61 -19.25 -23.03
C ILE A 380 13.22 -19.05 -24.42
N GLY A 381 12.79 -19.88 -25.37
CA GLY A 381 13.04 -19.70 -26.78
C GLY A 381 12.23 -18.55 -27.39
N LYS A 382 12.46 -18.21 -28.66
CA LYS A 382 11.78 -17.10 -29.37
C LYS A 382 10.25 -17.18 -29.37
N GLU A 383 9.66 -18.39 -29.39
CA GLU A 383 8.21 -18.60 -29.35
C GLU A 383 7.59 -18.35 -27.97
N GLU A 384 8.31 -18.59 -26.91
CA GLU A 384 7.85 -18.50 -25.54
C GLU A 384 7.78 -17.05 -25.01
N LYS A 385 8.59 -16.14 -25.54
CA LYS A 385 8.40 -14.69 -25.31
C LYS A 385 7.00 -14.24 -25.73
N LYS A 386 6.45 -14.84 -26.78
CA LYS A 386 5.09 -14.60 -27.24
C LYS A 386 4.06 -15.17 -26.27
N THR A 387 4.32 -16.35 -25.71
CA THR A 387 3.48 -17.03 -24.73
C THR A 387 3.46 -16.26 -23.39
N TYR A 388 4.62 -15.85 -22.86
CA TYR A 388 4.70 -15.04 -21.64
C TYR A 388 3.93 -13.73 -21.77
N MET A 389 4.10 -13.00 -22.87
CA MET A 389 3.37 -11.78 -23.16
C MET A 389 1.87 -11.97 -23.34
N SER A 390 1.42 -13.17 -23.73
CA SER A 390 0.01 -13.51 -23.84
C SER A 390 -0.67 -13.61 -22.46
N LEU A 391 0.09 -13.89 -21.40
CA LEU A 391 -0.41 -13.93 -20.02
C LEU A 391 -0.82 -12.57 -19.50
N PHE A 392 -0.24 -11.47 -19.99
CA PHE A 392 -0.53 -10.13 -19.51
C PHE A 392 -1.90 -9.64 -19.96
N ASN A 393 -2.65 -9.11 -19.02
CA ASN A 393 -3.87 -8.38 -19.33
C ASN A 393 -3.55 -6.98 -19.90
N SER A 394 -4.59 -6.27 -20.35
CA SER A 394 -4.42 -4.94 -20.95
C SER A 394 -3.80 -3.90 -20.00
N ARG A 395 -4.02 -4.01 -18.69
CA ARG A 395 -3.47 -3.08 -17.70
C ARG A 395 -1.97 -3.31 -17.49
N GLU A 396 -1.56 -4.57 -17.43
CA GLU A 396 -0.14 -4.95 -17.33
C GLU A 396 0.63 -4.54 -18.59
N LYS A 397 0.03 -4.74 -19.77
CA LYS A 397 0.61 -4.30 -21.04
C LYS A 397 0.80 -2.79 -21.10
N GLU A 398 -0.19 -2.02 -20.65
CA GLU A 398 -0.09 -0.55 -20.59
C GLU A 398 0.95 -0.10 -19.56
N TYR A 399 1.02 -0.74 -18.40
CA TYR A 399 2.05 -0.41 -17.41
C TYR A 399 3.46 -0.73 -17.92
N LYS A 400 3.66 -1.87 -18.56
CA LYS A 400 4.92 -2.20 -19.25
C LYS A 400 5.29 -1.13 -20.27
N LYS A 401 4.33 -0.70 -21.12
CA LYS A 401 4.52 0.36 -22.10
C LYS A 401 4.95 1.66 -21.45
N PHE A 402 4.29 2.05 -20.36
CA PHE A 402 4.63 3.27 -19.63
C PHE A 402 6.03 3.19 -19.00
N LEU A 403 6.41 2.06 -18.39
CA LEU A 403 7.74 1.88 -17.82
C LEU A 403 8.83 1.91 -18.90
N PHE A 404 8.56 1.34 -20.08
CA PHE A 404 9.46 1.46 -21.22
C PHE A 404 9.65 2.92 -21.62
N TYR A 405 8.54 3.67 -21.77
CA TYR A 405 8.62 5.10 -22.05
C TYR A 405 9.43 5.84 -20.98
N LYS A 406 9.08 5.64 -19.73
CA LYS A 406 9.73 6.32 -18.59
C LYS A 406 11.24 6.12 -18.56
N TYR A 407 11.70 4.90 -18.73
CA TYR A 407 13.13 4.61 -18.58
C TYR A 407 13.93 4.82 -19.86
N PHE A 408 13.39 4.46 -21.01
CA PHE A 408 14.19 4.38 -22.22
C PHE A 408 13.87 5.41 -23.28
N PHE A 409 12.76 6.09 -23.17
CA PHE A 409 12.31 7.01 -24.19
C PHE A 409 12.13 8.44 -23.70
N GLY A 410 11.34 8.66 -22.67
CA GLY A 410 11.02 9.98 -22.09
C GLY A 410 12.02 10.45 -21.04
N ASN A 411 13.19 9.81 -20.97
CA ASN A 411 14.26 10.17 -20.05
C ASN A 411 15.42 10.83 -20.84
N ASP A 412 15.76 12.05 -20.45
CA ASP A 412 16.85 12.81 -21.08
C ASP A 412 18.23 12.42 -20.58
N LYS A 413 18.30 11.67 -19.45
CA LYS A 413 19.55 11.22 -18.85
C LYS A 413 19.94 9.84 -19.37
N PRO A 414 21.25 9.58 -19.56
CA PRO A 414 21.74 8.22 -19.79
C PRO A 414 21.34 7.29 -18.66
N ILE A 415 20.91 6.07 -18.98
CA ILE A 415 20.51 5.06 -17.99
C ILE A 415 21.59 4.01 -17.84
N ILE A 416 22.01 3.81 -16.60
CA ILE A 416 22.89 2.70 -16.23
C ILE A 416 22.05 1.52 -15.77
N VAL A 417 22.27 0.38 -16.40
CA VAL A 417 21.71 -0.91 -15.99
C VAL A 417 22.79 -1.66 -15.22
N THR A 418 22.48 -2.05 -13.99
CA THR A 418 23.41 -2.79 -13.13
C THR A 418 22.99 -4.25 -12.98
N GLU A 419 23.94 -5.13 -12.69
CA GLU A 419 23.66 -6.55 -12.42
C GLU A 419 22.94 -6.72 -11.09
N GLY A 420 23.48 -6.13 -10.03
CA GLY A 420 22.94 -6.22 -8.68
C GLY A 420 21.96 -5.09 -8.34
N LYS A 421 21.02 -5.39 -7.44
CA LYS A 421 20.07 -4.38 -6.90
C LYS A 421 20.77 -3.34 -6.00
N THR A 422 21.94 -3.66 -5.49
CA THR A 422 22.76 -2.81 -4.58
C THR A 422 23.76 -1.94 -5.30
N ASP A 423 24.21 -2.34 -6.50
CA ASP A 423 25.25 -1.65 -7.27
C ASP A 423 24.98 -0.15 -7.46
N PRO A 424 23.75 0.30 -7.76
CA PRO A 424 23.46 1.73 -7.85
C PRO A 424 23.80 2.52 -6.58
N ARG A 425 23.78 1.87 -5.40
CA ARG A 425 24.15 2.53 -4.12
C ARG A 425 25.63 2.75 -4.04
N TYR A 426 26.42 1.74 -4.41
CA TYR A 426 27.89 1.83 -4.42
C TYR A 426 28.37 2.83 -5.46
N ILE A 427 27.85 2.76 -6.69
CA ILE A 427 28.21 3.69 -7.76
C ILE A 427 27.85 5.13 -7.39
N LYS A 428 26.65 5.38 -6.82
CA LYS A 428 26.28 6.71 -6.35
C LYS A 428 27.17 7.21 -5.22
N ALA A 429 27.59 6.34 -4.30
CA ALA A 429 28.50 6.71 -3.23
C ALA A 429 29.90 7.07 -3.78
N ALA A 430 30.43 6.24 -4.69
CA ALA A 430 31.69 6.53 -5.36
C ALA A 430 31.66 7.83 -6.15
N LEU A 431 30.63 8.07 -6.95
CA LEU A 431 30.46 9.31 -7.72
C LEU A 431 30.37 10.55 -6.82
N LYS A 432 29.72 10.47 -5.64
CA LYS A 432 29.70 11.57 -4.69
C LYS A 432 31.08 11.92 -4.14
N ASN A 433 31.93 10.91 -3.92
CA ASN A 433 33.30 11.13 -3.45
C ASN A 433 34.24 11.61 -4.57
N LEU A 434 33.93 11.26 -5.81
CA LEU A 434 34.74 11.52 -6.99
C LEU A 434 34.11 12.57 -7.92
N TYR A 435 33.18 13.41 -7.43
CA TYR A 435 32.38 14.30 -8.28
C TYR A 435 33.20 15.27 -9.14
N GLN A 436 34.37 15.68 -8.63
CA GLN A 436 35.29 16.56 -9.37
C GLN A 436 35.95 15.87 -10.57
N LYS A 437 36.11 14.53 -10.51
CA LYS A 437 36.74 13.73 -11.59
C LYS A 437 35.75 13.34 -12.69
N TYR A 438 34.44 13.34 -12.39
CA TYR A 438 33.39 12.89 -13.32
C TYR A 438 32.26 13.93 -13.45
N PRO A 439 32.56 15.18 -13.88
CA PRO A 439 31.58 16.27 -13.99
C PRO A 439 30.49 15.98 -15.02
N GLU A 440 30.70 15.06 -15.96
CA GLU A 440 29.72 14.61 -16.94
C GLU A 440 28.66 13.68 -16.33
N LEU A 441 28.94 13.03 -15.19
CA LEU A 441 28.03 12.09 -14.52
C LEU A 441 27.34 12.67 -13.30
N ILE A 442 28.00 13.63 -12.61
CA ILE A 442 27.51 14.20 -11.35
C ILE A 442 28.02 15.63 -11.17
N GLU A 443 27.18 16.47 -10.59
CA GLU A 443 27.47 17.85 -10.22
C GLU A 443 27.12 18.12 -8.77
N LYS A 444 27.86 19.00 -8.11
CA LYS A 444 27.61 19.41 -6.74
C LYS A 444 27.12 20.87 -6.71
N GLU A 445 25.87 21.06 -6.25
CA GLU A 445 25.29 22.38 -6.03
C GLU A 445 25.08 22.62 -4.52
N GLY A 446 25.92 23.44 -3.92
CA GLY A 446 25.93 23.66 -2.49
C GLY A 446 26.19 22.35 -1.71
N ASN A 447 25.22 21.95 -0.89
CA ASN A 447 25.26 20.70 -0.14
C ASN A 447 24.62 19.51 -0.89
N ASN A 448 24.06 19.72 -2.06
CA ASN A 448 23.36 18.70 -2.82
C ASN A 448 24.18 18.17 -4.01
N PHE A 449 23.95 16.89 -4.34
CA PHE A 449 24.54 16.26 -5.51
C PHE A 449 23.44 16.02 -6.57
N ILE A 450 23.69 16.48 -7.79
CA ILE A 450 22.83 16.30 -8.95
C ILE A 450 23.45 15.28 -9.88
N PHE A 451 22.82 14.12 -10.03
CA PHE A 451 23.25 13.11 -10.97
C PHE A 451 22.75 13.44 -12.38
N LYS A 452 23.66 13.47 -13.36
CA LYS A 452 23.38 13.62 -14.79
C LYS A 452 23.03 12.29 -15.46
N ILE A 453 23.09 11.20 -14.70
CA ILE A 453 22.72 9.83 -15.07
C ILE A 453 21.57 9.33 -14.23
N GLU A 454 20.89 8.30 -14.70
CA GLU A 454 19.86 7.58 -13.97
C GLU A 454 20.16 6.07 -13.93
N PHE A 455 19.64 5.37 -12.95
CA PHE A 455 19.80 3.92 -12.82
C PHE A 455 18.47 3.22 -13.06
N LEU A 456 18.49 2.15 -13.86
CA LEU A 456 17.32 1.28 -13.99
C LEU A 456 17.06 0.59 -12.64
N ASN A 457 15.92 0.91 -12.02
CA ASN A 457 15.53 0.24 -10.79
C ASN A 457 15.05 -1.19 -11.09
N ARG A 458 15.87 -2.19 -10.79
CA ARG A 458 15.53 -3.62 -10.91
C ARG A 458 14.59 -4.04 -9.78
N SER A 459 13.35 -3.55 -9.82
CA SER A 459 12.28 -3.99 -8.93
C SER A 459 11.62 -5.28 -9.45
N ASN A 460 10.97 -6.02 -8.56
CA ASN A 460 10.17 -7.20 -8.94
C ASN A 460 9.16 -6.88 -10.05
N THR A 461 8.65 -5.65 -10.09
CA THR A 461 7.73 -5.18 -11.15
C THR A 461 8.42 -5.11 -12.51
N ILE A 462 9.63 -4.56 -12.58
CA ILE A 462 10.42 -4.48 -13.83
C ILE A 462 10.78 -5.90 -14.30
N GLU A 463 11.30 -6.71 -13.39
CA GLU A 463 11.68 -8.08 -13.69
C GLU A 463 10.50 -8.91 -14.18
N TYR A 464 9.33 -8.77 -13.53
CA TYR A 464 8.09 -9.43 -13.95
C TYR A 464 7.60 -8.93 -15.32
N LEU A 465 7.42 -7.61 -15.50
CA LEU A 465 6.82 -7.06 -16.72
C LEU A 465 7.72 -7.20 -17.96
N PHE A 466 9.03 -7.20 -17.78
CA PHE A 466 9.99 -7.35 -18.88
C PHE A 466 10.56 -8.77 -19.00
N ASN A 467 10.27 -9.64 -18.05
CA ASN A 467 10.84 -11.00 -17.96
C ASN A 467 12.36 -10.98 -17.96
N VAL A 468 12.96 -10.16 -17.09
CA VAL A 468 14.40 -10.00 -16.98
C VAL A 468 14.98 -11.13 -16.15
N PRO A 469 15.93 -11.92 -16.67
CA PRO A 469 16.63 -12.95 -15.90
C PRO A 469 17.44 -12.38 -14.74
N GLU A 470 17.80 -13.21 -13.77
CA GLU A 470 18.72 -12.84 -12.68
C GLU A 470 20.18 -12.87 -13.14
N GLY A 471 21.05 -12.14 -12.40
CA GLY A 471 22.49 -12.13 -12.61
C GLY A 471 22.93 -11.56 -13.95
N GLY A 472 24.07 -12.00 -14.44
CA GLY A 472 24.69 -11.57 -15.69
C GLY A 472 23.83 -11.81 -16.94
N GLU A 473 22.95 -12.82 -16.93
CA GLU A 473 21.97 -13.03 -18.00
C GLU A 473 21.01 -11.84 -18.15
N GLY A 474 20.75 -11.09 -17.09
CA GLY A 474 19.97 -9.85 -17.14
C GLY A 474 20.63 -8.77 -17.99
N PHE A 475 21.95 -8.64 -17.98
CA PHE A 475 22.69 -7.75 -18.88
C PHE A 475 22.54 -8.16 -20.34
N LYS A 476 22.80 -9.42 -20.62
CA LYS A 476 22.65 -9.98 -21.97
C LYS A 476 21.22 -9.82 -22.49
N PHE A 477 20.24 -9.96 -21.61
CA PHE A 477 18.83 -9.70 -21.95
C PHE A 477 18.63 -8.23 -22.39
N TRP A 478 19.09 -7.25 -21.60
CA TRP A 478 18.94 -5.83 -21.94
C TRP A 478 19.74 -5.44 -23.17
N TYR A 479 20.98 -5.92 -23.29
CA TYR A 479 21.80 -5.72 -24.48
C TYR A 479 21.07 -6.24 -25.73
N ASN A 480 20.60 -7.49 -25.70
CA ASN A 480 19.85 -8.08 -26.80
C ASN A 480 18.50 -7.41 -27.04
N TYR A 481 17.86 -6.85 -26.00
CA TYR A 481 16.60 -6.13 -26.11
C TYR A 481 16.72 -4.84 -26.90
N PHE A 482 17.86 -4.16 -26.82
CA PHE A 482 18.16 -2.90 -27.51
C PHE A 482 19.10 -3.04 -28.70
N SER A 483 19.76 -4.18 -28.89
CA SER A 483 20.60 -4.41 -30.07
C SER A 483 19.76 -4.63 -31.34
N ASP A 484 20.33 -4.32 -32.50
CA ASP A 484 19.65 -4.41 -33.81
C ASP A 484 19.12 -5.81 -34.15
N LYS A 485 19.70 -6.85 -33.57
CA LYS A 485 19.18 -8.24 -33.72
C LYS A 485 17.76 -8.41 -33.20
N PHE A 486 17.30 -7.55 -32.33
CA PHE A 486 15.93 -7.55 -31.79
C PHE A 486 14.97 -6.69 -32.61
N TYR A 487 15.48 -5.72 -33.36
CA TYR A 487 14.67 -4.78 -34.15
C TYR A 487 14.31 -5.29 -35.54
N TYR A 488 14.97 -6.33 -36.04
CA TYR A 488 14.80 -6.77 -37.43
C TYR A 488 13.48 -7.48 -37.75
N ASN A 489 12.57 -7.66 -36.82
CA ASN A 489 11.20 -8.06 -37.09
C ASN A 489 10.25 -6.85 -37.18
N GLU A 490 10.66 -5.83 -37.93
CA GLU A 490 10.05 -4.48 -37.97
C GLU A 490 8.62 -4.41 -38.49
N LYS A 491 8.22 -5.28 -39.42
CA LYS A 491 6.90 -5.14 -40.08
C LYS A 491 5.69 -5.33 -39.15
N LYS A 492 5.82 -6.07 -38.05
CA LYS A 492 4.74 -6.26 -37.05
C LYS A 492 4.82 -5.34 -35.83
N ARG A 493 5.98 -4.74 -35.54
CA ARG A 493 6.18 -3.84 -34.37
C ARG A 493 5.93 -2.38 -34.68
N LYS A 494 5.90 -1.95 -35.94
CA LYS A 494 5.56 -0.58 -36.39
C LYS A 494 4.22 -0.07 -35.84
N LYS A 495 3.28 -0.93 -35.51
CA LYS A 495 1.96 -0.54 -34.98
C LYS A 495 1.92 -0.13 -33.50
N ILE A 496 2.97 -0.37 -32.70
CA ILE A 496 2.90 -0.14 -31.22
C ILE A 496 3.66 1.10 -30.77
N PHE A 497 4.77 1.48 -31.44
CA PHE A 497 5.64 2.56 -30.98
C PHE A 497 6.10 3.56 -32.05
N CYS A 498 5.92 3.29 -33.33
CA CYS A 498 6.68 3.94 -34.40
C CYS A 498 6.01 4.97 -35.24
N THR A 499 4.94 5.62 -34.82
CA THR A 499 4.39 6.67 -35.70
C THR A 499 5.03 8.04 -35.53
N LYS A 500 5.85 8.32 -34.52
CA LYS A 500 6.46 9.66 -34.34
C LYS A 500 7.83 9.75 -33.64
N PHE A 501 8.54 8.67 -33.39
CA PHE A 501 9.80 8.79 -32.64
C PHE A 501 11.02 8.69 -33.57
N ARG A 502 11.72 9.80 -33.77
CA ARG A 502 12.91 9.87 -34.63
C ARG A 502 14.06 9.03 -34.08
N ARG A 503 14.45 8.02 -34.83
CA ARG A 503 15.45 6.98 -34.56
C ARG A 503 16.85 7.47 -34.11
N LYS A 504 17.28 8.64 -34.53
CA LYS A 504 18.68 9.06 -34.43
C LYS A 504 19.21 9.29 -33.00
N ASN A 505 18.39 9.74 -32.06
CA ASN A 505 18.89 10.13 -30.73
C ASN A 505 19.00 8.98 -29.72
N PHE A 506 18.30 7.85 -29.96
CA PHE A 506 18.27 6.75 -29.02
C PHE A 506 19.47 5.81 -29.13
N ILE A 507 19.91 5.50 -30.34
CA ILE A 507 21.06 4.61 -30.61
C ILE A 507 22.37 5.29 -30.20
N HIS A 508 22.51 6.61 -30.44
CA HIS A 508 23.70 7.37 -30.02
C HIS A 508 23.89 7.40 -28.50
N LYS A 509 22.81 7.53 -27.72
CA LYS A 509 22.91 7.56 -26.25
C LYS A 509 23.38 6.23 -25.65
N LEU A 510 23.00 5.09 -26.23
CA LEU A 510 23.46 3.75 -25.77
C LEU A 510 24.90 3.43 -26.21
N HIS A 511 25.26 3.83 -27.40
CA HIS A 511 26.60 3.55 -27.96
C HIS A 511 27.70 4.33 -27.21
N TYR A 512 27.41 5.56 -26.81
CA TYR A 512 28.34 6.43 -26.06
C TYR A 512 28.66 5.85 -24.66
N LEU A 513 27.69 5.27 -23.98
CA LEU A 513 27.88 4.65 -22.66
C LEU A 513 28.76 3.40 -22.70
N PHE A 514 28.68 2.59 -23.76
CA PHE A 514 29.51 1.39 -23.90
C PHE A 514 30.94 1.72 -24.29
N GLN A 515 31.18 2.81 -24.99
CA GLN A 515 32.56 3.25 -25.33
C GLN A 515 33.28 3.88 -24.14
N THR A 516 32.57 4.61 -23.27
CA THR A 516 33.14 5.30 -22.10
C THR A 516 33.45 4.34 -20.94
N ILE A 517 32.83 3.17 -20.89
CA ILE A 517 33.09 2.14 -19.84
C ILE A 517 34.28 1.24 -20.21
N ASN A 518 34.64 1.17 -21.49
CA ASN A 518 35.76 0.37 -21.97
C ASN A 518 37.09 1.17 -22.11
N GLN A 519 37.07 2.47 -21.80
CA GLN A 519 38.24 3.32 -21.58
C GLN A 519 38.46 3.56 -20.07
#